data_1e3b7773f7e5851f357875971e48afb5
#
_entry.id   1e3b7773f7e5851f357875971e48afb5
#
_cell.length_a   1.000
_cell.length_b   1.000
_cell.length_c   1.000
_cell.angle_alpha   90.00
_cell.angle_beta   90.00
_cell.angle_gamma   90.00
#
_symmetry.space_group_name_H-M   'P 1'
#
loop_
_entity.id
_entity.type
_entity.pdbx_description
1 polymer ?
#
loop_
_entity_poly.entity_id
_entity_poly.type
_entity_poly.pdbx_seq_one_letter_code
_entity_poly.pdbx_strand_id
1 'polypeptide(L)'
;MSSAEPRRAAVLGTPIAHSLSPVMHRAAYAALGLDTWRYDAIEVDGAGLPGLIRGSGPEWAGFSVTMPGKAAAAAVADARSDRVRQIGVANTLARTGDGWFAENTDVDGVIGGLRGSGAEPRQVLLLGGGGTSLAVIVALAEMGAESVTVAGRWETSTAAALALADSVGLAARHSSLDPELIAAAAAEADTVVSVLPAGTIDHLAPVVADVPVLFDAIYHPWPSVLAAAGAPGRITVTGLDMLLHQAFRQVELMTGRPAPRREMRDALAGAVTGAPPLRLDSDGPLGAVAGASGGS
;
A
#
# COMPACT_ATOMS: atom_id res chain seq x y z
N MET A 1 9.12 10.43 34.58
CA MET A 1 8.90 9.98 33.20
C MET A 1 8.57 11.21 32.40
N SER A 2 9.45 11.64 31.46
CA SER A 2 9.16 12.79 30.61
C SER A 2 7.97 12.43 29.72
N SER A 3 6.86 13.16 29.84
CA SER A 3 5.72 13.02 28.93
C SER A 3 6.21 13.40 27.53
N ALA A 4 6.00 12.51 26.54
CA ALA A 4 6.33 12.83 25.16
C ALA A 4 5.59 14.13 24.76
N GLU A 5 6.27 15.01 24.02
CA GLU A 5 5.64 16.24 23.52
C GLU A 5 4.38 15.90 22.70
N PRO A 6 3.31 16.69 22.84
CA PRO A 6 2.10 16.49 22.05
C PRO A 6 2.39 16.59 20.55
N ARG A 7 2.02 15.56 19.81
CA ARG A 7 2.18 15.54 18.35
C ARG A 7 0.87 15.11 17.68
N ARG A 8 0.75 15.47 16.43
CA ARG A 8 -0.41 15.16 15.59
C ARG A 8 0.01 14.46 14.32
N ALA A 9 -0.84 13.56 13.87
CA ALA A 9 -0.78 13.02 12.50
C ALA A 9 -2.22 12.86 11.98
N ALA A 10 -2.39 12.71 10.69
CA ALA A 10 -3.70 12.48 10.10
C ALA A 10 -3.61 11.70 8.80
N VAL A 11 -4.73 11.10 8.41
CA VAL A 11 -4.94 10.64 7.03
C VAL A 11 -5.68 11.74 6.26
N LEU A 12 -5.20 12.01 5.04
CA LEU A 12 -5.71 13.02 4.12
C LEU A 12 -6.29 12.39 2.86
N GLY A 13 -7.46 12.84 2.43
CA GLY A 13 -8.12 12.39 1.19
C GLY A 13 -9.57 12.84 1.11
N THR A 14 -10.28 12.47 0.06
CA THR A 14 -11.72 12.72 -0.08
C THR A 14 -12.38 11.66 -0.98
N PRO A 15 -13.45 10.97 -0.50
CA PRO A 15 -13.97 10.97 0.89
C PRO A 15 -13.02 10.26 1.86
N ILE A 16 -13.01 10.64 3.15
CA ILE A 16 -12.07 10.10 4.14
C ILE A 16 -12.74 9.52 5.38
N ALA A 17 -14.03 9.75 5.57
CA ALA A 17 -14.76 9.39 6.79
C ALA A 17 -14.69 7.89 7.16
N HIS A 18 -14.53 7.02 6.18
CA HIS A 18 -14.51 5.56 6.35
C HIS A 18 -13.08 5.00 6.48
N SER A 19 -12.05 5.86 6.60
CA SER A 19 -10.67 5.41 6.73
C SER A 19 -10.45 4.62 8.03
N LEU A 20 -9.82 3.46 7.91
CA LEU A 20 -9.41 2.62 9.05
C LEU A 20 -8.03 3.00 9.60
N SER A 21 -7.31 3.93 8.96
CA SER A 21 -5.98 4.38 9.43
C SER A 21 -6.01 4.93 10.86
N PRO A 22 -7.03 5.73 11.29
CA PRO A 22 -7.08 6.22 12.68
C PRO A 22 -7.14 5.11 13.72
N VAL A 23 -7.79 3.98 13.42
CA VAL A 23 -7.89 2.83 14.34
C VAL A 23 -6.50 2.25 14.61
N MET A 24 -5.75 1.96 13.55
CA MET A 24 -4.42 1.36 13.66
C MET A 24 -3.39 2.30 14.30
N HIS A 25 -3.35 3.56 13.87
CA HIS A 25 -2.40 4.54 14.39
C HIS A 25 -2.65 4.88 15.86
N ARG A 26 -3.90 5.01 16.29
CA ARG A 26 -4.25 5.25 17.70
C ARG A 26 -3.86 4.06 18.57
N ALA A 27 -4.09 2.83 18.10
CA ALA A 27 -3.62 1.62 18.79
C ALA A 27 -2.09 1.59 18.90
N ALA A 28 -1.39 1.98 17.83
CA ALA A 28 0.06 2.10 17.85
C ALA A 28 0.54 3.13 18.88
N TYR A 29 -0.05 4.31 18.93
CA TYR A 29 0.33 5.36 19.88
C TYR A 29 0.10 4.93 21.31
N ALA A 30 -1.03 4.29 21.61
CA ALA A 30 -1.30 3.74 22.94
C ALA A 30 -0.26 2.68 23.36
N ALA A 31 0.06 1.72 22.48
CA ALA A 31 1.04 0.67 22.74
C ALA A 31 2.47 1.24 22.92
N LEU A 32 2.79 2.34 22.24
CA LEU A 32 4.09 3.03 22.36
C LEU A 32 4.16 4.00 23.55
N GLY A 33 3.07 4.17 24.35
CA GLY A 33 3.01 5.13 25.45
C GLY A 33 3.06 6.59 24.98
N LEU A 34 2.53 6.85 23.78
CA LEU A 34 2.44 8.18 23.18
C LEU A 34 1.07 8.84 23.49
N ASP A 35 0.71 8.91 24.75
CA ASP A 35 -0.64 9.30 25.23
C ASP A 35 -1.09 10.70 24.79
N THR A 36 -0.13 11.58 24.50
CA THR A 36 -0.38 12.95 24.02
C THR A 36 -0.49 13.07 22.51
N TRP A 37 -0.22 11.99 21.77
CA TRP A 37 -0.33 11.99 20.31
C TRP A 37 -1.77 11.80 19.84
N ARG A 38 -2.09 12.42 18.69
CA ARG A 38 -3.42 12.30 18.06
C ARG A 38 -3.27 11.89 16.61
N TYR A 39 -4.21 11.08 16.14
CA TYR A 39 -4.33 10.74 14.73
C TYR A 39 -5.77 10.98 14.25
N ASP A 40 -5.91 11.88 13.28
CA ASP A 40 -7.19 12.35 12.79
C ASP A 40 -7.44 11.89 11.34
N ALA A 41 -8.67 12.06 10.83
CA ALA A 41 -9.02 11.99 9.43
C ALA A 41 -9.43 13.40 8.98
N ILE A 42 -8.78 13.92 7.95
CA ILE A 42 -9.03 15.28 7.45
C ILE A 42 -9.40 15.18 5.98
N GLU A 43 -10.60 15.67 5.65
CA GLU A 43 -11.06 15.69 4.27
C GLU A 43 -10.39 16.84 3.53
N VAL A 44 -9.65 16.50 2.48
CA VAL A 44 -8.96 17.44 1.61
C VAL A 44 -8.73 16.83 0.24
N ASP A 45 -8.93 17.62 -0.80
CA ASP A 45 -8.63 17.22 -2.18
C ASP A 45 -7.16 17.48 -2.55
N GLY A 46 -6.78 17.10 -3.77
CA GLY A 46 -5.41 17.30 -4.25
C GLY A 46 -5.00 18.77 -4.38
N ALA A 47 -5.95 19.68 -4.60
CA ALA A 47 -5.69 21.10 -4.76
C ALA A 47 -5.46 21.80 -3.41
N GLY A 48 -6.22 21.41 -2.39
CA GLY A 48 -6.10 21.94 -1.03
C GLY A 48 -4.90 21.40 -0.24
N LEU A 49 -4.45 20.15 -0.57
CA LEU A 49 -3.40 19.47 0.17
C LEU A 49 -2.10 20.29 0.32
N PRO A 50 -1.52 20.92 -0.72
CA PRO A 50 -0.29 21.70 -0.56
C PRO A 50 -0.43 22.87 0.40
N GLY A 51 -1.59 23.52 0.47
CA GLY A 51 -1.89 24.59 1.41
C GLY A 51 -1.90 24.09 2.85
N LEU A 52 -2.56 22.95 3.09
CA LEU A 52 -2.61 22.31 4.40
C LEU A 52 -1.20 21.92 4.88
N ILE A 53 -0.40 21.27 4.03
CA ILE A 53 0.96 20.82 4.39
C ILE A 53 1.87 22.00 4.74
N ARG A 54 1.88 23.05 3.92
CA ARG A 54 2.69 24.27 4.20
C ARG A 54 2.25 25.01 5.45
N GLY A 55 0.96 24.97 5.78
CA GLY A 55 0.41 25.58 7.00
C GLY A 55 0.56 24.74 8.26
N SER A 56 1.09 23.51 8.15
CA SER A 56 1.26 22.59 9.28
C SER A 56 2.51 22.93 10.08
N GLY A 57 2.33 23.28 11.36
CA GLY A 57 3.39 23.61 12.29
C GLY A 57 4.21 22.40 12.79
N PRO A 58 5.14 22.64 13.73
CA PRO A 58 6.03 21.58 14.26
C PRO A 58 5.30 20.50 15.07
N GLU A 59 4.07 20.73 15.49
CA GLU A 59 3.23 19.74 16.17
C GLU A 59 2.83 18.57 15.27
N TRP A 60 2.91 18.74 13.95
CA TRP A 60 2.59 17.67 13.00
C TRP A 60 3.77 16.73 12.77
N ALA A 61 3.60 15.46 13.11
CA ALA A 61 4.59 14.40 12.92
C ALA A 61 4.54 13.79 11.50
N GLY A 62 3.35 13.76 10.88
CA GLY A 62 3.20 13.21 9.56
C GLY A 62 1.77 13.17 9.06
N PHE A 63 1.63 12.79 7.78
CA PHE A 63 0.36 12.58 7.12
C PHE A 63 0.39 11.31 6.29
N SER A 64 -0.63 10.47 6.44
CA SER A 64 -0.97 9.46 5.44
C SER A 64 -1.83 10.12 4.37
N VAL A 65 -1.64 9.76 3.11
CA VAL A 65 -2.36 10.38 2.00
C VAL A 65 -2.98 9.33 1.10
N THR A 66 -4.29 9.45 0.87
CA THR A 66 -4.99 8.63 -0.11
C THR A 66 -5.47 9.47 -1.30
N MET A 67 -6.28 8.88 -2.17
CA MET A 67 -6.84 9.59 -3.33
C MET A 67 -7.66 10.83 -2.89
N PRO A 68 -7.60 11.91 -3.69
CA PRO A 68 -6.79 12.11 -4.91
C PRO A 68 -5.43 12.76 -4.63
N GLY A 69 -4.98 12.87 -3.36
CA GLY A 69 -3.86 13.71 -2.91
C GLY A 69 -2.45 13.19 -3.17
N LYS A 70 -2.25 11.91 -3.55
CA LYS A 70 -0.92 11.24 -3.59
C LYS A 70 0.11 11.94 -4.49
N ALA A 71 -0.29 12.46 -5.65
CA ALA A 71 0.60 13.22 -6.53
C ALA A 71 0.99 14.57 -5.93
N ALA A 72 0.04 15.28 -5.32
CA ALA A 72 0.28 16.55 -4.64
C ALA A 72 1.20 16.36 -3.42
N ALA A 73 1.06 15.26 -2.68
CA ALA A 73 1.95 14.91 -1.57
C ALA A 73 3.40 14.72 -2.03
N ALA A 74 3.62 13.97 -3.11
CA ALA A 74 4.96 13.84 -3.68
C ALA A 74 5.54 15.18 -4.16
N ALA A 75 4.69 16.07 -4.72
CA ALA A 75 5.12 17.35 -5.24
C ALA A 75 5.48 18.38 -4.15
N VAL A 76 4.76 18.38 -3.01
CA VAL A 76 4.94 19.37 -1.93
C VAL A 76 6.11 19.01 -0.99
N ALA A 77 6.59 17.78 -1.00
CA ALA A 77 7.65 17.31 -0.12
C ALA A 77 9.03 17.89 -0.49
N ASP A 78 9.82 18.22 0.55
CA ASP A 78 11.18 18.74 0.42
C ASP A 78 12.17 17.64 0.04
N ALA A 79 11.95 16.43 0.53
CA ALA A 79 12.73 15.25 0.19
C ALA A 79 11.83 14.06 -0.17
N ARG A 80 12.34 13.17 -1.03
CA ARG A 80 11.58 12.01 -1.55
C ARG A 80 12.44 10.76 -1.50
N SER A 81 11.83 9.63 -1.13
CA SER A 81 12.46 8.32 -1.24
C SER A 81 12.71 7.94 -2.70
N ASP A 82 13.54 6.92 -2.92
CA ASP A 82 13.74 6.35 -4.27
C ASP A 82 12.43 5.81 -4.84
N ARG A 83 11.61 5.15 -4.02
CA ARG A 83 10.28 4.68 -4.40
C ARG A 83 9.39 5.80 -4.90
N VAL A 84 9.34 6.94 -4.20
CA VAL A 84 8.56 8.11 -4.63
C VAL A 84 9.12 8.72 -5.91
N ARG A 85 10.45 8.73 -6.09
CA ARG A 85 11.07 9.19 -7.34
C ARG A 85 10.71 8.30 -8.54
N GLN A 86 10.63 6.98 -8.33
CA GLN A 86 10.26 6.01 -9.35
C GLN A 86 8.76 6.06 -9.67
N ILE A 87 7.92 6.05 -8.64
CA ILE A 87 6.45 5.92 -8.77
C ILE A 87 5.78 7.26 -9.12
N GLY A 88 6.37 8.38 -8.69
CA GLY A 88 5.81 9.73 -8.92
C GLY A 88 4.72 10.15 -7.93
N VAL A 89 4.31 9.28 -6.99
CA VAL A 89 3.28 9.57 -5.98
C VAL A 89 3.71 9.12 -4.59
N ALA A 90 3.20 9.78 -3.55
CA ALA A 90 3.46 9.46 -2.15
C ALA A 90 2.14 9.24 -1.40
N ASN A 91 2.10 8.21 -0.57
CA ASN A 91 0.99 7.99 0.37
C ASN A 91 1.35 8.39 1.81
N THR A 92 2.58 8.87 2.05
CA THR A 92 3.09 9.21 3.37
C THR A 92 3.98 10.44 3.31
N LEU A 93 3.73 11.39 4.21
CA LEU A 93 4.61 12.52 4.51
C LEU A 93 5.03 12.42 5.97
N ALA A 94 6.32 12.38 6.24
CA ALA A 94 6.88 12.39 7.59
C ALA A 94 7.66 13.69 7.83
N ARG A 95 7.55 14.25 9.02
CA ARG A 95 8.31 15.46 9.41
C ARG A 95 9.77 15.10 9.63
N THR A 96 10.67 15.79 8.96
CA THR A 96 12.12 15.65 9.13
C THR A 96 12.75 17.03 9.31
N GLY A 97 13.17 17.38 10.54
CA GLY A 97 13.58 18.74 10.84
C GLY A 97 12.44 19.73 10.55
N ASP A 98 12.71 20.75 9.74
CA ASP A 98 11.72 21.76 9.35
C ASP A 98 10.95 21.41 8.07
N GLY A 99 11.30 20.30 7.42
CA GLY A 99 10.74 19.89 6.13
C GLY A 99 9.88 18.63 6.17
N TRP A 100 9.48 18.18 4.98
CA TRP A 100 8.67 17.00 4.76
C TRP A 100 9.40 15.97 3.89
N PHE A 101 9.49 14.75 4.37
CA PHE A 101 9.96 13.59 3.61
C PHE A 101 8.77 12.80 3.08
N ALA A 102 8.76 12.53 1.78
CA ALA A 102 7.73 11.74 1.13
C ALA A 102 8.18 10.28 0.92
N GLU A 103 7.30 9.35 1.27
CA GLU A 103 7.46 7.91 1.07
C GLU A 103 6.22 7.32 0.42
N ASN A 104 6.40 6.17 -0.27
CA ASN A 104 5.30 5.36 -0.77
C ASN A 104 5.26 4.01 -0.05
N THR A 105 4.57 3.98 1.08
CA THR A 105 4.41 2.78 1.90
C THR A 105 3.39 1.78 1.36
N ASP A 106 2.69 2.07 0.25
CA ASP A 106 1.88 1.07 -0.45
C ASP A 106 2.75 -0.11 -0.90
N VAL A 107 4.03 0.15 -1.24
CA VAL A 107 5.02 -0.89 -1.55
C VAL A 107 5.20 -1.84 -0.36
N ASP A 108 5.38 -1.29 0.85
CA ASP A 108 5.48 -2.10 2.08
C ASP A 108 4.19 -2.88 2.34
N GLY A 109 3.04 -2.29 2.01
CA GLY A 109 1.73 -2.93 2.09
C GLY A 109 1.63 -4.18 1.22
N VAL A 110 2.09 -4.10 -0.02
CA VAL A 110 2.10 -5.24 -0.96
C VAL A 110 3.09 -6.31 -0.51
N ILE A 111 4.33 -5.91 -0.23
CA ILE A 111 5.40 -6.84 0.22
C ILE A 111 4.98 -7.57 1.50
N GLY A 112 4.52 -6.82 2.51
CA GLY A 112 4.15 -7.39 3.79
C GLY A 112 2.92 -8.29 3.71
N GLY A 113 1.92 -7.94 2.91
CA GLY A 113 0.75 -8.79 2.67
C GLY A 113 1.12 -10.12 2.02
N LEU A 114 1.96 -10.09 0.98
CA LEU A 114 2.43 -11.31 0.30
C LEU A 114 3.32 -12.15 1.23
N ARG A 115 4.34 -11.58 1.85
CA ARG A 115 5.23 -12.31 2.78
C ARG A 115 4.47 -12.87 3.98
N GLY A 116 3.56 -12.11 4.57
CA GLY A 116 2.74 -12.57 5.69
C GLY A 116 1.82 -13.74 5.33
N SER A 117 1.50 -13.92 4.06
CA SER A 117 0.76 -15.07 3.55
C SER A 117 1.65 -16.27 3.18
N GLY A 118 2.97 -16.10 3.17
CA GLY A 118 3.93 -17.10 2.69
C GLY A 118 4.04 -17.14 1.17
N ALA A 119 3.53 -16.13 0.45
CA ALA A 119 3.60 -16.09 -1.00
C ALA A 119 4.94 -15.53 -1.49
N GLU A 120 5.51 -16.19 -2.49
CA GLU A 120 6.75 -15.79 -3.17
C GLU A 120 6.45 -15.61 -4.66
N PRO A 121 5.94 -14.42 -5.08
CA PRO A 121 5.53 -14.19 -6.46
C PRO A 121 6.72 -14.22 -7.41
N ARG A 122 6.63 -15.00 -8.50
CA ARG A 122 7.64 -15.07 -9.56
C ARG A 122 7.07 -14.65 -10.91
N GLN A 123 5.94 -15.20 -11.30
CA GLN A 123 5.23 -14.86 -12.54
C GLN A 123 3.86 -14.31 -12.20
N VAL A 124 3.67 -13.01 -12.37
CA VAL A 124 2.52 -12.29 -11.84
C VAL A 124 1.59 -11.80 -12.93
N LEU A 125 0.28 -12.03 -12.74
CA LEU A 125 -0.77 -11.36 -13.50
C LEU A 125 -1.32 -10.20 -12.68
N LEU A 126 -1.02 -8.96 -13.11
CA LEU A 126 -1.50 -7.73 -12.48
C LEU A 126 -2.73 -7.19 -13.25
N LEU A 127 -3.88 -7.21 -12.60
CA LEU A 127 -5.14 -6.69 -13.11
C LEU A 127 -5.32 -5.23 -12.70
N GLY A 128 -5.07 -4.31 -13.64
CA GLY A 128 -5.12 -2.87 -13.47
C GLY A 128 -3.79 -2.17 -13.75
N GLY A 129 -3.84 -0.93 -14.26
CA GLY A 129 -2.68 -0.11 -14.62
C GLY A 129 -2.66 1.27 -13.95
N GLY A 130 -3.46 1.48 -12.88
CA GLY A 130 -3.58 2.76 -12.18
C GLY A 130 -2.47 3.01 -11.13
N GLY A 131 -2.64 4.03 -10.30
CA GLY A 131 -1.62 4.44 -9.32
C GLY A 131 -1.16 3.35 -8.36
N THR A 132 -2.04 2.47 -7.90
CA THR A 132 -1.68 1.36 -7.01
C THR A 132 -0.85 0.29 -7.75
N SER A 133 -1.05 0.10 -9.06
CA SER A 133 -0.25 -0.85 -9.84
C SER A 133 1.23 -0.46 -9.88
N LEU A 134 1.56 0.83 -9.80
CA LEU A 134 2.95 1.28 -9.75
C LEU A 134 3.64 0.82 -8.45
N ALA A 135 2.94 0.89 -7.32
CA ALA A 135 3.46 0.36 -6.05
C ALA A 135 3.62 -1.17 -6.11
N VAL A 136 2.69 -1.88 -6.77
CA VAL A 136 2.81 -3.33 -7.01
C VAL A 136 4.04 -3.65 -7.84
N ILE A 137 4.31 -2.93 -8.95
CA ILE A 137 5.50 -3.14 -9.79
C ILE A 137 6.79 -3.02 -8.97
N VAL A 138 6.92 -1.95 -8.18
CA VAL A 138 8.11 -1.76 -7.32
C VAL A 138 8.21 -2.88 -6.27
N ALA A 139 7.10 -3.25 -5.64
CA ALA A 139 7.06 -4.33 -4.66
C ALA A 139 7.50 -5.67 -5.27
N LEU A 140 7.01 -6.02 -6.46
CA LEU A 140 7.38 -7.23 -7.18
C LEU A 140 8.88 -7.25 -7.53
N ALA A 141 9.41 -6.13 -8.01
CA ALA A 141 10.85 -6.00 -8.28
C ALA A 141 11.69 -6.18 -7.01
N GLU A 142 11.31 -5.56 -5.89
CA GLU A 142 11.98 -5.72 -4.59
C GLU A 142 11.86 -7.14 -4.02
N MET A 143 10.81 -7.87 -4.36
CA MET A 143 10.63 -9.28 -3.99
C MET A 143 11.36 -10.26 -4.92
N GLY A 144 11.92 -9.79 -6.02
CA GLY A 144 12.64 -10.62 -7.00
C GLY A 144 11.73 -11.41 -7.93
N ALA A 145 10.54 -10.91 -8.24
CA ALA A 145 9.68 -11.48 -9.26
C ALA A 145 10.39 -11.49 -10.64
N GLU A 146 10.12 -12.51 -11.45
CA GLU A 146 10.76 -12.69 -12.75
C GLU A 146 10.04 -11.91 -13.85
N SER A 147 8.70 -11.92 -13.79
CA SER A 147 7.89 -11.25 -14.82
C SER A 147 6.52 -10.84 -14.32
N VAL A 148 5.95 -9.85 -15.01
CA VAL A 148 4.58 -9.39 -14.78
C VAL A 148 3.83 -9.20 -16.11
N THR A 149 2.63 -9.76 -16.22
CA THR A 149 1.68 -9.42 -17.26
C THR A 149 0.73 -8.37 -16.70
N VAL A 150 0.78 -7.15 -17.21
CA VAL A 150 -0.08 -6.04 -16.76
C VAL A 150 -1.31 -5.98 -17.65
N ALA A 151 -2.48 -6.29 -17.09
CA ALA A 151 -3.73 -6.32 -17.85
C ALA A 151 -4.56 -5.05 -17.60
N GLY A 152 -4.97 -4.42 -18.68
CA GLY A 152 -5.77 -3.21 -18.66
C GLY A 152 -6.69 -3.10 -19.86
N ARG A 153 -7.74 -2.27 -19.75
CA ARG A 153 -8.73 -2.09 -20.84
C ARG A 153 -8.08 -1.61 -22.14
N TRP A 154 -7.07 -0.76 -22.02
CA TRP A 154 -6.34 -0.18 -23.14
C TRP A 154 -4.84 -0.24 -22.85
N GLU A 155 -4.02 -0.38 -23.86
CA GLU A 155 -2.55 -0.36 -23.72
C GLU A 155 -2.06 0.93 -23.03
N THR A 156 -2.68 2.07 -23.37
CA THR A 156 -2.38 3.35 -22.72
C THR A 156 -2.65 3.36 -21.23
N SER A 157 -3.59 2.54 -20.72
CA SER A 157 -3.90 2.46 -19.30
C SER A 157 -2.84 1.70 -18.48
N THR A 158 -2.00 0.90 -19.16
CA THR A 158 -0.91 0.12 -18.53
C THR A 158 0.47 0.70 -18.82
N ALA A 159 0.57 1.68 -19.72
CA ALA A 159 1.84 2.23 -20.22
C ALA A 159 2.78 2.70 -19.08
N ALA A 160 2.26 3.38 -18.06
CA ALA A 160 3.06 3.84 -16.93
C ALA A 160 3.61 2.67 -16.11
N ALA A 161 2.83 1.60 -15.90
CA ALA A 161 3.26 0.41 -15.18
C ALA A 161 4.33 -0.37 -15.96
N LEU A 162 4.17 -0.48 -17.29
CA LEU A 162 5.16 -1.12 -18.15
C LEU A 162 6.48 -0.36 -18.18
N ALA A 163 6.43 0.97 -18.33
CA ALA A 163 7.62 1.82 -18.32
C ALA A 163 8.35 1.76 -16.97
N LEU A 164 7.60 1.73 -15.86
CA LEU A 164 8.17 1.57 -14.53
C LEU A 164 8.83 0.19 -14.38
N ALA A 165 8.17 -0.88 -14.82
CA ALA A 165 8.71 -2.24 -14.76
C ALA A 165 10.04 -2.35 -15.52
N ASP A 166 10.13 -1.79 -16.72
CA ASP A 166 11.38 -1.70 -17.49
C ASP A 166 12.48 -0.95 -16.70
N SER A 167 12.14 0.19 -16.09
CA SER A 167 13.09 1.01 -15.33
C SER A 167 13.64 0.33 -14.07
N VAL A 168 12.90 -0.62 -13.48
CA VAL A 168 13.31 -1.40 -12.30
C VAL A 168 13.81 -2.80 -12.65
N GLY A 169 13.94 -3.12 -13.95
CA GLY A 169 14.48 -4.38 -14.43
C GLY A 169 13.53 -5.58 -14.30
N LEU A 170 12.22 -5.34 -14.14
CA LEU A 170 11.19 -6.40 -14.11
C LEU A 170 10.65 -6.64 -15.52
N ALA A 171 10.79 -7.86 -16.03
CA ALA A 171 10.23 -8.21 -17.33
C ALA A 171 8.71 -8.01 -17.35
N ALA A 172 8.18 -7.23 -18.30
CA ALA A 172 6.78 -6.88 -18.32
C ALA A 172 6.17 -6.94 -19.73
N ARG A 173 4.89 -7.33 -19.80
CA ARG A 173 4.11 -7.27 -21.03
C ARG A 173 2.70 -6.78 -20.77
N HIS A 174 2.09 -6.16 -21.78
CA HIS A 174 0.67 -5.79 -21.75
C HIS A 174 -0.22 -6.99 -22.08
N SER A 175 -1.41 -7.03 -21.48
CA SER A 175 -2.57 -7.81 -21.91
C SER A 175 -3.83 -6.95 -21.87
N SER A 176 -4.79 -7.23 -22.76
CA SER A 176 -6.14 -6.69 -22.58
C SER A 176 -6.89 -7.48 -21.49
N LEU A 177 -8.05 -6.97 -21.06
CA LEU A 177 -8.94 -7.69 -20.14
C LEU A 177 -9.87 -8.70 -20.86
N ASP A 178 -9.48 -9.14 -22.06
CA ASP A 178 -10.19 -10.20 -22.77
C ASP A 178 -10.05 -11.54 -22.01
N PRO A 179 -11.15 -12.28 -21.74
CA PRO A 179 -11.12 -13.49 -20.95
C PRO A 179 -10.17 -14.59 -21.48
N GLU A 180 -10.01 -14.72 -22.82
CA GLU A 180 -9.12 -15.74 -23.40
C GLU A 180 -7.65 -15.35 -23.17
N LEU A 181 -7.30 -14.07 -23.30
CA LEU A 181 -5.95 -13.57 -23.04
C LEU A 181 -5.62 -13.59 -21.54
N ILE A 182 -6.60 -13.32 -20.69
CA ILE A 182 -6.42 -13.46 -19.23
C ILE A 182 -6.25 -14.91 -18.83
N ALA A 183 -6.99 -15.86 -19.47
CA ALA A 183 -6.82 -17.30 -19.21
C ALA A 183 -5.40 -17.77 -19.57
N ALA A 184 -4.88 -17.33 -20.72
CA ALA A 184 -3.52 -17.65 -21.13
C ALA A 184 -2.48 -17.07 -20.13
N ALA A 185 -2.65 -15.83 -19.68
CA ALA A 185 -1.76 -15.21 -18.70
C ALA A 185 -1.88 -15.85 -17.30
N ALA A 186 -3.09 -16.24 -16.89
CA ALA A 186 -3.35 -16.92 -15.62
C ALA A 186 -2.74 -18.33 -15.56
N ALA A 187 -2.70 -19.03 -16.70
CA ALA A 187 -2.08 -20.35 -16.80
C ALA A 187 -0.55 -20.32 -16.57
N GLU A 188 0.09 -19.17 -16.82
CA GLU A 188 1.53 -18.98 -16.58
C GLU A 188 1.82 -18.41 -15.19
N ALA A 189 0.83 -17.78 -14.55
CA ALA A 189 1.00 -17.02 -13.30
C ALA A 189 0.92 -17.91 -12.05
N ASP A 190 1.81 -17.67 -11.10
CA ASP A 190 1.69 -18.19 -9.73
C ASP A 190 0.87 -17.26 -8.82
N THR A 191 0.80 -15.99 -9.18
CA THR A 191 0.13 -14.95 -8.40
C THR A 191 -0.70 -14.03 -9.30
N VAL A 192 -1.95 -13.79 -8.91
CA VAL A 192 -2.79 -12.73 -9.46
C VAL A 192 -2.88 -11.59 -8.45
N VAL A 193 -2.61 -10.37 -8.91
CA VAL A 193 -2.80 -9.14 -8.13
C VAL A 193 -3.89 -8.31 -8.78
N SER A 194 -4.98 -8.03 -8.07
CA SER A 194 -6.08 -7.16 -8.53
C SER A 194 -6.04 -5.84 -7.76
N VAL A 195 -5.94 -4.73 -8.52
CA VAL A 195 -6.02 -3.36 -7.98
C VAL A 195 -7.17 -2.56 -8.60
N LEU A 196 -8.10 -3.26 -9.25
CA LEU A 196 -9.28 -2.65 -9.86
C LEU A 196 -10.44 -2.55 -8.86
N PRO A 197 -11.33 -1.55 -9.01
CA PRO A 197 -12.51 -1.42 -8.16
C PRO A 197 -13.45 -2.64 -8.27
N ALA A 198 -14.18 -2.93 -7.19
CA ALA A 198 -15.18 -3.98 -7.13
C ALA A 198 -16.17 -3.89 -8.31
N GLY A 199 -16.58 -5.03 -8.84
CA GLY A 199 -17.51 -5.11 -9.96
C GLY A 199 -16.91 -4.90 -11.35
N THR A 200 -15.67 -4.42 -11.44
CA THR A 200 -15.04 -4.09 -12.74
C THR A 200 -14.70 -5.34 -13.55
N ILE A 201 -14.24 -6.40 -12.88
CA ILE A 201 -13.69 -7.61 -13.51
C ILE A 201 -14.29 -8.90 -12.94
N ASP A 202 -15.46 -8.85 -12.35
CA ASP A 202 -16.13 -10.01 -11.74
C ASP A 202 -16.30 -11.18 -12.74
N HIS A 203 -16.48 -10.86 -14.02
CA HIS A 203 -16.57 -11.85 -15.09
C HIS A 203 -15.27 -12.64 -15.33
N LEU A 204 -14.13 -12.15 -14.85
CA LEU A 204 -12.84 -12.83 -14.92
C LEU A 204 -12.61 -13.79 -13.74
N ALA A 205 -13.47 -13.78 -12.73
CA ALA A 205 -13.28 -14.61 -11.53
C ALA A 205 -13.11 -16.10 -11.82
N PRO A 206 -13.91 -16.74 -12.70
CA PRO A 206 -13.69 -18.14 -13.04
C PRO A 206 -12.36 -18.40 -13.75
N VAL A 207 -11.88 -17.40 -14.51
CA VAL A 207 -10.65 -17.50 -15.32
C VAL A 207 -9.39 -17.54 -14.46
N VAL A 208 -9.41 -16.83 -13.32
CA VAL A 208 -8.26 -16.74 -12.39
C VAL A 208 -8.44 -17.59 -11.13
N ALA A 209 -9.47 -18.44 -11.08
CA ALA A 209 -9.84 -19.21 -9.89
C ALA A 209 -8.75 -20.18 -9.42
N ASP A 210 -8.04 -20.79 -10.36
CA ASP A 210 -7.03 -21.84 -10.11
C ASP A 210 -5.63 -21.28 -9.85
N VAL A 211 -5.39 -19.96 -9.99
CA VAL A 211 -4.09 -19.38 -9.70
C VAL A 211 -3.82 -19.51 -8.20
N PRO A 212 -2.65 -20.02 -7.77
CA PRO A 212 -2.37 -20.38 -6.38
C PRO A 212 -2.49 -19.24 -5.38
N VAL A 213 -2.14 -18.02 -5.80
CA VAL A 213 -2.18 -16.83 -4.94
C VAL A 213 -3.04 -15.75 -5.57
N LEU A 214 -3.99 -15.21 -4.80
CA LEU A 214 -4.70 -13.97 -5.13
C LEU A 214 -4.33 -12.89 -4.12
N PHE A 215 -3.83 -11.77 -4.61
CA PHE A 215 -3.81 -10.51 -3.88
C PHE A 215 -4.92 -9.61 -4.42
N ASP A 216 -5.96 -9.36 -3.64
CA ASP A 216 -7.04 -8.46 -4.04
C ASP A 216 -7.03 -7.21 -3.15
N ALA A 217 -6.71 -6.04 -3.73
CA ALA A 217 -6.63 -4.79 -3.01
C ALA A 217 -7.99 -4.31 -2.45
N ILE A 218 -9.08 -4.99 -2.80
CA ILE A 218 -10.41 -4.74 -2.25
C ILE A 218 -10.51 -5.35 -0.84
N TYR A 219 -11.17 -4.63 0.06
CA TYR A 219 -11.57 -5.13 1.37
C TYR A 219 -13.06 -4.88 1.68
N HIS A 220 -13.76 -4.15 0.81
CA HIS A 220 -15.20 -3.94 0.92
C HIS A 220 -15.82 -3.76 -0.49
N PRO A 221 -16.88 -4.55 -0.85
CA PRO A 221 -17.47 -5.66 -0.08
C PRO A 221 -16.54 -6.87 -0.01
N TRP A 222 -16.66 -7.68 1.05
CA TRP A 222 -15.87 -8.88 1.24
C TRP A 222 -16.77 -10.10 1.54
N PRO A 223 -16.48 -11.32 0.99
CA PRO A 223 -15.45 -11.55 -0.01
C PRO A 223 -15.74 -10.86 -1.35
N SER A 224 -14.68 -10.48 -2.09
CA SER A 224 -14.84 -10.06 -3.47
C SER A 224 -15.25 -11.26 -4.35
N VAL A 225 -15.76 -11.01 -5.56
CA VAL A 225 -16.14 -12.10 -6.48
C VAL A 225 -14.92 -12.93 -6.87
N LEU A 226 -13.75 -12.29 -7.05
CA LEU A 226 -12.49 -12.98 -7.32
C LEU A 226 -12.07 -13.87 -6.13
N ALA A 227 -12.19 -13.35 -4.91
CA ALA A 227 -11.85 -14.11 -3.70
C ALA A 227 -12.79 -15.31 -3.51
N ALA A 228 -14.09 -15.13 -3.73
CA ALA A 228 -15.10 -16.16 -3.56
C ALA A 228 -14.99 -17.30 -4.59
N ALA A 229 -14.50 -17.01 -5.80
CA ALA A 229 -14.36 -17.99 -6.89
C ALA A 229 -13.13 -18.89 -6.76
N GLY A 230 -12.22 -18.63 -5.80
CA GLY A 230 -10.96 -19.36 -5.69
C GLY A 230 -11.10 -20.85 -5.37
N ALA A 231 -10.22 -21.66 -5.96
CA ALA A 231 -10.11 -23.07 -5.66
C ALA A 231 -9.80 -23.32 -4.17
N PRO A 232 -10.20 -24.47 -3.60
CA PRO A 232 -9.87 -24.83 -2.23
C PRO A 232 -8.36 -24.80 -1.98
N GLY A 233 -7.93 -24.10 -0.92
CA GLY A 233 -6.51 -23.96 -0.57
C GLY A 233 -5.78 -22.80 -1.23
N ARG A 234 -6.43 -22.02 -2.10
CA ARG A 234 -5.83 -20.80 -2.65
C ARG A 234 -5.46 -19.81 -1.53
N ILE A 235 -4.23 -19.32 -1.57
CA ILE A 235 -3.79 -18.22 -0.70
C ILE A 235 -4.49 -16.94 -1.16
N THR A 236 -5.17 -16.26 -0.23
CA THR A 236 -5.80 -14.97 -0.53
C THR A 236 -5.24 -13.91 0.41
N VAL A 237 -4.68 -12.85 -0.17
CA VAL A 237 -4.22 -11.61 0.48
C VAL A 237 -5.23 -10.51 0.17
N THR A 238 -5.58 -9.70 1.14
CA THR A 238 -6.66 -8.73 1.04
C THR A 238 -6.15 -7.30 1.07
N GLY A 239 -7.00 -6.36 0.66
CA GLY A 239 -6.71 -4.94 0.86
C GLY A 239 -6.52 -4.54 2.33
N LEU A 240 -7.04 -5.32 3.29
CA LEU A 240 -6.77 -5.10 4.71
C LEU A 240 -5.35 -5.50 5.11
N ASP A 241 -4.79 -6.58 4.54
CA ASP A 241 -3.39 -6.94 4.73
C ASP A 241 -2.49 -5.81 4.20
N MET A 242 -2.76 -5.30 3.00
CA MET A 242 -2.05 -4.15 2.44
C MET A 242 -2.17 -2.91 3.32
N LEU A 243 -3.38 -2.59 3.79
CA LEU A 243 -3.66 -1.45 4.66
C LEU A 243 -2.90 -1.56 6.00
N LEU A 244 -2.80 -2.75 6.55
CA LEU A 244 -2.09 -3.01 7.80
C LEU A 244 -0.58 -2.81 7.63
N HIS A 245 0.01 -3.49 6.64
CA HIS A 245 1.46 -3.49 6.45
C HIS A 245 2.01 -2.11 6.05
N GLN A 246 1.29 -1.35 5.20
CA GLN A 246 1.67 0.02 4.89
C GLN A 246 1.63 0.94 6.13
N ALA A 247 0.69 0.70 7.05
CA ALA A 247 0.56 1.50 8.26
C ALA A 247 1.70 1.26 9.27
N PHE A 248 2.31 0.06 9.29
CA PHE A 248 3.50 -0.19 10.11
C PHE A 248 4.62 0.79 9.74
N ARG A 249 4.93 0.87 8.44
CA ARG A 249 5.97 1.78 7.96
C ARG A 249 5.65 3.24 8.22
N GLN A 250 4.38 3.64 8.11
CA GLN A 250 3.93 4.99 8.45
C GLN A 250 4.18 5.33 9.92
N VAL A 251 3.85 4.42 10.84
CA VAL A 251 4.12 4.60 12.27
C VAL A 251 5.61 4.76 12.52
N GLU A 252 6.45 3.92 11.91
CA GLU A 252 7.91 4.01 12.05
C GLU A 252 8.47 5.35 11.57
N LEU A 253 8.04 5.81 10.39
CA LEU A 253 8.46 7.08 9.82
C LEU A 253 8.02 8.29 10.67
N MET A 254 6.79 8.26 11.20
CA MET A 254 6.23 9.37 11.96
C MET A 254 6.74 9.43 13.40
N THR A 255 7.00 8.26 14.01
CA THR A 255 7.36 8.18 15.44
C THR A 255 8.85 7.97 15.69
N GLY A 256 9.59 7.47 14.69
CA GLY A 256 10.97 7.01 14.85
C GLY A 256 11.10 5.74 15.71
N ARG A 257 10.00 5.00 15.95
CA ARG A 257 9.96 3.80 16.79
C ARG A 257 9.43 2.61 15.98
N PRO A 258 9.85 1.36 16.29
CA PRO A 258 9.27 0.17 15.68
C PRO A 258 7.75 0.12 15.87
N ALA A 259 7.04 -0.24 14.83
CA ALA A 259 5.57 -0.36 14.88
C ALA A 259 5.15 -1.52 15.80
N PRO A 260 4.20 -1.32 16.71
CA PRO A 260 3.63 -2.38 17.54
C PRO A 260 2.63 -3.19 16.72
N ARG A 261 3.17 -4.08 15.87
CA ARG A 261 2.45 -4.76 14.79
C ARG A 261 1.25 -5.58 15.26
N ARG A 262 1.36 -6.24 16.43
CA ARG A 262 0.28 -7.06 16.98
C ARG A 262 -0.91 -6.21 17.41
N GLU A 263 -0.65 -5.15 18.14
CA GLU A 263 -1.67 -4.23 18.64
C GLU A 263 -2.40 -3.52 17.48
N MET A 264 -1.66 -3.14 16.44
CA MET A 264 -2.24 -2.54 15.23
C MET A 264 -3.11 -3.54 14.47
N ARG A 265 -2.65 -4.79 14.31
CA ARG A 265 -3.42 -5.88 13.69
C ARG A 265 -4.71 -6.16 14.47
N ASP A 266 -4.61 -6.30 15.79
CA ASP A 266 -5.75 -6.65 16.64
C ASP A 266 -6.79 -5.53 16.66
N ALA A 267 -6.35 -4.27 16.65
CA ALA A 267 -7.24 -3.12 16.53
C ALA A 267 -7.96 -3.09 15.16
N LEU A 268 -7.25 -3.35 14.06
CA LEU A 268 -7.86 -3.43 12.73
C LEU A 268 -8.84 -4.59 12.63
N ALA A 269 -8.48 -5.77 13.11
CA ALA A 269 -9.35 -6.94 13.12
C ALA A 269 -10.63 -6.70 13.94
N GLY A 270 -10.54 -5.99 15.06
CA GLY A 270 -11.70 -5.61 15.88
C GLY A 270 -12.61 -4.55 15.23
N ALA A 271 -12.11 -3.79 14.27
CA ALA A 271 -12.86 -2.74 13.57
C ALA A 271 -13.60 -3.23 12.31
N VAL A 272 -13.33 -4.44 11.85
CA VAL A 272 -13.90 -4.99 10.61
C VAL A 272 -14.60 -6.31 10.87
N THR A 273 -15.86 -6.41 10.45
CA THR A 273 -16.64 -7.64 10.60
C THR A 273 -16.50 -8.52 9.35
N GLY A 274 -16.26 -9.83 9.54
CA GLY A 274 -16.23 -10.80 8.45
C GLY A 274 -14.94 -10.80 7.61
N ALA A 275 -13.92 -10.06 8.01
CA ALA A 275 -12.62 -10.11 7.35
C ALA A 275 -11.91 -11.45 7.63
N PRO A 276 -11.10 -11.95 6.67
CA PRO A 276 -10.22 -13.09 6.93
C PRO A 276 -9.16 -12.72 7.99
N PRO A 277 -8.53 -13.71 8.64
CA PRO A 277 -7.47 -13.44 9.59
C PRO A 277 -6.33 -12.65 8.96
N LEU A 278 -6.00 -11.50 9.56
CA LEU A 278 -4.88 -10.65 9.14
C LEU A 278 -3.55 -11.31 9.53
N ARG A 279 -2.62 -11.32 8.60
CA ARG A 279 -1.32 -12.00 8.76
C ARG A 279 -0.21 -10.98 8.99
N LEU A 280 0.75 -11.37 9.83
CA LEU A 280 1.99 -10.61 10.02
C LEU A 280 3.11 -11.33 9.27
N ASP A 281 3.98 -10.57 8.60
CA ASP A 281 5.22 -11.13 8.07
C ASP A 281 6.15 -11.54 9.22
N SER A 282 6.85 -12.65 9.08
CA SER A 282 7.75 -13.22 10.09
C SER A 282 9.10 -12.48 10.18
N ASP A 283 9.40 -11.67 9.16
CA ASP A 283 10.72 -11.05 9.00
C ASP A 283 10.74 -9.63 9.54
N GLY A 284 10.72 -9.34 10.80
CA GLY A 284 11.05 -8.06 11.43
C GLY A 284 10.83 -6.76 10.61
N PRO A 285 11.23 -5.59 11.04
CA PRO A 285 11.05 -4.35 10.29
C PRO A 285 11.70 -4.45 8.91
N LEU A 286 10.91 -4.19 7.85
CA LEU A 286 11.38 -4.13 6.46
C LEU A 286 12.58 -3.16 6.39
N GLY A 287 13.76 -3.71 6.14
CA GLY A 287 15.06 -3.09 5.95
C GLY A 287 15.33 -1.76 6.68
N ALA A 288 16.31 -1.75 7.56
CA ALA A 288 16.85 -0.49 8.09
C ALA A 288 17.27 0.39 6.90
N VAL A 289 16.68 1.58 6.80
CA VAL A 289 17.18 2.61 5.90
C VAL A 289 18.64 2.84 6.27
N ALA A 290 19.56 2.54 5.35
CA ALA A 290 20.97 2.89 5.51
C ALA A 290 21.02 4.38 5.84
N GLY A 291 21.45 4.69 7.06
CA GLY A 291 21.54 6.06 7.55
C GLY A 291 22.37 6.87 6.56
N ALA A 292 21.87 8.03 6.20
CA ALA A 292 22.68 9.09 5.64
C ALA A 292 23.76 9.42 6.69
N SER A 293 24.91 8.73 6.61
CA SER A 293 26.12 9.09 7.33
C SER A 293 26.53 10.46 6.78
N GLY A 294 26.32 11.50 7.60
CA GLY A 294 26.88 12.80 7.36
C GLY A 294 28.39 12.69 7.17
N GLY A 295 28.86 13.02 5.97
CA GLY A 295 30.25 13.34 5.74
C GLY A 295 30.54 14.71 6.33
N SER A 296 31.52 14.73 7.20
CA SER A 296 32.19 15.91 7.74
C SER A 296 32.83 16.75 6.63
#